data_e57d6914fed2dd178a6d5eb0181b998f
#
_entry.id   e57d6914fed2dd178a6d5eb0181b998f
#
_cell.length_a   1.000
_cell.length_b   1.000
_cell.length_c   1.000
_cell.angle_alpha   90.00
_cell.angle_beta   90.00
_cell.angle_gamma   90.00
#
_symmetry.space_group_name_H-M   'P 1'
#
loop_
_entity.id
_entity.type
_entity.pdbx_description
1 polymer ?
#
loop_
_entity_poly.entity_id
_entity_poly.type
_entity_poly.pdbx_seq_one_letter_code
_entity_poly.pdbx_strand_id
1 'polypeptide(L)'
;MWADIDVKGRMVRVFNVHLQTTGINGTLHQAAKLASQDYDVSGSRFLSAIFGNYTLGMMFRASQANIIATEKRESEKPVILCGDFNDVPYSYVYNTMLGNMVDGFKECGSGWMRTFRGGKKAVRIDYIFHDKALKGMTYYTSDLTYSDHLPVFMKVSM
;
A
#
# COMPACT_ATOMS: atom_id res chain seq x y z
N MET A 1 -6.56 -7.43 -8.27
CA MET A 1 -6.27 -8.07 -9.58
C MET A 1 -5.04 -8.95 -9.43
N TRP A 2 -5.02 -10.13 -10.05
CA TRP A 2 -3.82 -10.95 -10.14
C TRP A 2 -3.68 -11.56 -11.54
N ALA A 3 -2.47 -12.00 -11.86
CA ALA A 3 -2.14 -12.72 -13.09
C ALA A 3 -1.06 -13.76 -12.82
N ASP A 4 -1.12 -14.87 -13.54
CA ASP A 4 -0.07 -15.87 -13.56
C ASP A 4 0.89 -15.56 -14.73
N ILE A 5 2.17 -15.41 -14.40
CA ILE A 5 3.22 -15.04 -15.35
C ILE A 5 4.20 -16.20 -15.48
N ASP A 6 4.44 -16.62 -16.70
CA ASP A 6 5.51 -17.59 -17.00
C ASP A 6 6.86 -16.87 -17.05
N VAL A 7 7.75 -17.28 -16.17
CA VAL A 7 9.13 -16.81 -16.13
C VAL A 7 10.05 -17.99 -16.44
N LYS A 8 10.39 -18.17 -17.71
CA LYS A 8 11.28 -19.24 -18.20
C LYS A 8 10.81 -20.66 -17.79
N GLY A 9 9.52 -20.93 -17.97
CA GLY A 9 8.90 -22.23 -17.66
C GLY A 9 8.48 -22.39 -16.18
N ARG A 10 8.60 -21.35 -15.36
CA ARG A 10 8.10 -21.34 -13.98
C ARG A 10 6.99 -20.31 -13.83
N MET A 11 5.85 -20.78 -13.36
CA MET A 11 4.69 -19.91 -13.15
C MET A 11 4.81 -19.18 -11.80
N VAL A 12 4.62 -17.87 -11.82
CA VAL A 12 4.55 -17.00 -10.63
C VAL A 12 3.23 -16.27 -10.65
N ARG A 13 2.51 -16.24 -9.53
CA ARG A 13 1.29 -15.45 -9.38
C ARG A 13 1.63 -14.06 -8.83
N VAL A 14 1.28 -13.04 -9.60
CA VAL A 14 1.50 -11.64 -9.23
C VAL A 14 0.16 -10.99 -8.89
N PHE A 15 0.02 -10.57 -7.64
CA PHE A 15 -1.07 -9.70 -7.19
C PHE A 15 -0.64 -8.25 -7.30
N ASN A 16 -1.46 -7.43 -7.95
CA ASN A 16 -1.34 -5.97 -7.92
C ASN A 16 -2.58 -5.39 -7.27
N VAL A 17 -2.38 -4.65 -6.19
CA VAL A 17 -3.46 -4.15 -5.33
C VAL A 17 -3.34 -2.65 -5.08
N HIS A 18 -4.48 -2.00 -4.92
CA HIS A 18 -4.58 -0.65 -4.40
C HIS A 18 -5.71 -0.65 -3.38
N LEU A 19 -5.36 -0.58 -2.10
CA LEU A 19 -6.33 -0.65 -1.01
C LEU A 19 -7.00 0.71 -0.78
N GLN A 20 -8.14 0.68 -0.10
CA GLN A 20 -8.94 1.86 0.21
C GLN A 20 -8.11 2.94 0.90
N THR A 21 -8.21 4.17 0.41
CA THR A 21 -7.58 5.33 1.07
C THR A 21 -8.26 5.69 2.38
N THR A 22 -7.61 6.50 3.21
CA THR A 22 -8.20 6.98 4.47
C THR A 22 -9.36 7.95 4.27
N GLY A 23 -9.52 8.53 3.06
CA GLY A 23 -10.53 9.55 2.77
C GLY A 23 -10.29 10.92 3.43
N ILE A 24 -9.26 11.06 4.26
CA ILE A 24 -8.96 12.31 4.99
C ILE A 24 -8.68 13.48 4.04
N ASN A 25 -7.93 13.23 2.97
CA ASN A 25 -7.59 14.27 2.00
C ASN A 25 -8.84 14.85 1.33
N GLY A 26 -9.82 14.01 0.98
CA GLY A 26 -11.11 14.44 0.44
C GLY A 26 -11.88 15.31 1.45
N THR A 27 -11.93 14.89 2.72
CA THR A 27 -12.60 15.65 3.78
C THR A 27 -11.92 16.99 4.04
N LEU A 28 -10.59 17.04 4.06
CA LEU A 28 -9.83 18.29 4.22
C LEU A 28 -10.03 19.24 3.04
N HIS A 29 -10.05 18.71 1.81
CA HIS A 29 -10.28 19.52 0.61
C HIS A 29 -11.72 20.11 0.60
N GLN A 30 -12.70 19.30 0.98
CA GLN A 30 -14.09 19.76 1.10
C GLN A 30 -14.23 20.83 2.19
N ALA A 31 -13.57 20.66 3.34
CA ALA A 31 -13.57 21.65 4.40
C ALA A 31 -12.92 22.97 3.97
N ALA A 32 -11.77 22.91 3.27
CA ALA A 32 -11.11 24.09 2.72
C ALA A 32 -12.01 24.84 1.73
N LYS A 33 -12.74 24.11 0.89
CA LYS A 33 -13.73 24.69 -0.05
C LYS A 33 -14.89 25.36 0.68
N LEU A 34 -15.43 24.75 1.74
CA LEU A 34 -16.50 25.34 2.54
C LEU A 34 -16.02 26.57 3.32
N ALA A 35 -14.82 26.52 3.89
CA ALA A 35 -14.20 27.68 4.57
C ALA A 35 -14.01 28.87 3.63
N SER A 36 -13.67 28.63 2.35
CA SER A 36 -13.56 29.69 1.34
C SER A 36 -14.92 30.34 0.96
N GLN A 37 -16.02 29.74 1.40
CA GLN A 37 -17.40 30.21 1.20
C GLN A 37 -18.03 30.78 2.49
N ASP A 38 -17.19 31.17 3.48
CA ASP A 38 -17.61 31.68 4.81
C ASP A 38 -18.46 30.71 5.65
N TYR A 39 -18.43 29.40 5.34
CA TYR A 39 -19.04 28.39 6.21
C TYR A 39 -18.13 28.07 7.39
N ASP A 40 -18.69 28.03 8.60
CA ASP A 40 -17.97 27.56 9.79
C ASP A 40 -17.67 26.04 9.67
N VAL A 41 -16.41 25.73 9.38
CA VAL A 41 -15.90 24.36 9.31
C VAL A 41 -15.14 23.97 10.57
N SER A 42 -15.09 24.84 11.57
CA SER A 42 -14.48 24.57 12.86
C SER A 42 -15.42 23.77 13.77
N GLY A 43 -14.86 22.91 14.61
CA GLY A 43 -15.55 22.26 15.71
C GLY A 43 -15.72 20.74 15.62
N SER A 44 -16.50 20.21 16.57
CA SER A 44 -16.65 18.77 16.82
C SER A 44 -17.19 17.96 15.63
N ARG A 45 -18.04 18.57 14.81
CA ARG A 45 -18.61 17.91 13.59
C ARG A 45 -17.54 17.63 12.54
N PHE A 46 -16.64 18.58 12.31
CA PHE A 46 -15.52 18.41 11.36
C PHE A 46 -14.55 17.33 11.83
N LEU A 47 -14.15 17.37 13.10
CA LEU A 47 -13.31 16.34 13.70
C LEU A 47 -13.99 14.98 13.64
N SER A 48 -15.27 14.89 13.97
CA SER A 48 -16.06 13.65 13.87
C SER A 48 -16.09 13.09 12.45
N ALA A 49 -16.24 13.95 11.43
CA ALA A 49 -16.21 13.53 10.02
C ALA A 49 -14.82 12.98 9.60
N ILE A 50 -13.72 13.64 10.02
CA ILE A 50 -12.37 13.16 9.77
C ILE A 50 -12.16 11.78 10.44
N PHE A 51 -12.49 11.66 11.72
CA PHE A 51 -12.34 10.40 12.45
C PHE A 51 -13.23 9.29 11.88
N GLY A 52 -14.47 9.61 11.50
CA GLY A 52 -15.38 8.65 10.85
C GLY A 52 -14.82 8.12 9.54
N ASN A 53 -14.37 9.00 8.65
CA ASN A 53 -13.79 8.61 7.37
C ASN A 53 -12.48 7.82 7.54
N TYR A 54 -11.64 8.20 8.51
CA TYR A 54 -10.43 7.47 8.85
C TYR A 54 -10.75 6.05 9.32
N THR A 55 -11.67 5.91 10.26
CA THR A 55 -12.09 4.61 10.81
C THR A 55 -12.68 3.72 9.74
N LEU A 56 -13.59 4.24 8.91
CA LEU A 56 -14.18 3.50 7.80
C LEU A 56 -13.10 3.05 6.80
N GLY A 57 -12.17 3.94 6.43
CA GLY A 57 -11.06 3.59 5.56
C GLY A 57 -10.19 2.47 6.12
N MET A 58 -9.90 2.49 7.43
CA MET A 58 -9.17 1.42 8.11
C MET A 58 -9.93 0.09 8.08
N MET A 59 -11.24 0.11 8.36
CA MET A 59 -12.07 -1.11 8.34
C MET A 59 -12.14 -1.73 6.95
N PHE A 60 -12.32 -0.91 5.90
CA PHE A 60 -12.32 -1.40 4.52
C PHE A 60 -10.96 -1.98 4.13
N ARG A 61 -9.86 -1.31 4.45
CA ARG A 61 -8.51 -1.84 4.20
C ARG A 61 -8.27 -3.17 4.90
N ALA A 62 -8.66 -3.27 6.18
CA ALA A 62 -8.52 -4.51 6.94
C ALA A 62 -9.31 -5.66 6.30
N SER A 63 -10.55 -5.40 5.87
CA SER A 63 -11.37 -6.38 5.15
C SER A 63 -10.72 -6.79 3.82
N GLN A 64 -10.26 -5.84 3.02
CA GLN A 64 -9.57 -6.10 1.76
C GLN A 64 -8.29 -6.90 1.97
N ALA A 65 -7.49 -6.56 3.00
CA ALA A 65 -6.28 -7.30 3.35
C ALA A 65 -6.57 -8.75 3.71
N ASN A 66 -7.63 -9.01 4.47
CA ASN A 66 -8.05 -10.37 4.83
C ASN A 66 -8.45 -11.20 3.60
N ILE A 67 -9.21 -10.61 2.66
CA ILE A 67 -9.59 -11.27 1.40
C ILE A 67 -8.34 -11.64 0.61
N ILE A 68 -7.43 -10.68 0.40
CA ILE A 68 -6.20 -10.90 -0.37
C ILE A 68 -5.30 -11.93 0.31
N ALA A 69 -5.19 -11.88 1.66
CA ALA A 69 -4.42 -12.86 2.42
C ALA A 69 -4.97 -14.29 2.28
N THR A 70 -6.27 -14.46 2.11
CA THR A 70 -6.90 -15.75 1.83
C THR A 70 -6.60 -16.20 0.40
N GLU A 71 -6.86 -15.36 -0.59
CA GLU A 71 -6.59 -15.63 -2.01
C GLU A 71 -5.12 -16.04 -2.26
N LYS A 72 -4.16 -15.33 -1.66
CA LYS A 72 -2.75 -15.68 -1.82
C LYS A 72 -2.36 -17.01 -1.18
N ARG A 73 -2.99 -17.41 -0.06
CA ARG A 73 -2.74 -18.70 0.60
C ARG A 73 -3.23 -19.89 -0.23
N GLU A 74 -4.25 -19.68 -1.04
CA GLU A 74 -4.80 -20.69 -1.94
C GLU A 74 -3.95 -20.89 -3.21
N SER A 75 -2.92 -20.07 -3.40
CA SER A 75 -2.04 -20.20 -4.56
C SER A 75 -1.07 -21.36 -4.39
N GLU A 76 -1.09 -22.29 -5.35
CA GLU A 76 -0.09 -23.36 -5.48
C GLU A 76 1.23 -22.88 -6.12
N LYS A 77 1.25 -21.64 -6.61
CA LYS A 77 2.39 -21.00 -7.26
C LYS A 77 3.09 -20.03 -6.30
N PRO A 78 4.40 -19.80 -6.46
CA PRO A 78 5.06 -18.71 -5.77
C PRO A 78 4.35 -17.39 -6.03
N VAL A 79 4.16 -16.59 -4.99
CA VAL A 79 3.40 -15.33 -5.05
C VAL A 79 4.35 -14.14 -4.97
N ILE A 80 4.08 -13.13 -5.79
CA ILE A 80 4.51 -11.75 -5.60
C ILE A 80 3.26 -10.90 -5.34
N LEU A 81 3.28 -10.12 -4.27
CA LEU A 81 2.21 -9.20 -3.91
C LEU A 81 2.76 -7.79 -3.89
N CYS A 82 2.26 -6.93 -4.76
CA CYS A 82 2.72 -5.55 -4.89
C CYS A 82 1.55 -4.56 -4.96
N GLY A 83 1.85 -3.29 -4.66
CA GLY A 83 0.92 -2.18 -4.82
C GLY A 83 0.88 -1.22 -3.64
N ASP A 84 -0.07 -0.29 -3.72
CA ASP A 84 -0.35 0.69 -2.67
C ASP A 84 -1.29 0.07 -1.63
N PHE A 85 -0.78 -0.14 -0.41
CA PHE A 85 -1.58 -0.67 0.69
C PHE A 85 -2.27 0.44 1.49
N ASN A 86 -1.98 1.71 1.19
CA ASN A 86 -2.50 2.88 1.91
C ASN A 86 -2.31 2.79 3.43
N ASP A 87 -1.32 2.01 3.89
CA ASP A 87 -1.01 1.80 5.30
C ASP A 87 0.49 1.66 5.53
N VAL A 88 0.94 1.99 6.73
CA VAL A 88 2.37 2.04 7.10
C VAL A 88 2.91 0.66 7.49
N PRO A 89 4.26 0.47 7.49
CA PRO A 89 4.88 -0.74 8.00
C PRO A 89 4.42 -1.07 9.43
N TYR A 90 4.27 -2.36 9.70
CA TYR A 90 3.85 -2.91 10.99
C TYR A 90 2.38 -2.66 11.37
N SER A 91 1.58 -2.01 10.51
CA SER A 91 0.13 -1.94 10.70
C SER A 91 -0.53 -3.32 10.60
N TYR A 92 -1.81 -3.39 10.97
CA TYR A 92 -2.61 -4.61 10.78
C TYR A 92 -2.62 -5.06 9.31
N VAL A 93 -2.86 -4.12 8.40
CA VAL A 93 -2.89 -4.37 6.94
C VAL A 93 -1.55 -4.92 6.46
N TYR A 94 -0.45 -4.23 6.81
CA TYR A 94 0.90 -4.66 6.44
C TYR A 94 1.18 -6.09 6.92
N ASN A 95 0.92 -6.39 8.19
CA ASN A 95 1.21 -7.70 8.77
C ASN A 95 0.32 -8.81 8.17
N THR A 96 -0.96 -8.52 7.92
CA THR A 96 -1.92 -9.44 7.28
C THR A 96 -1.49 -9.74 5.83
N MET A 97 -1.12 -8.72 5.07
CA MET A 97 -0.65 -8.85 3.70
C MET A 97 0.69 -9.57 3.62
N LEU A 98 1.61 -9.29 4.53
CA LEU A 98 2.90 -9.97 4.61
C LEU A 98 2.73 -11.46 4.93
N GLY A 99 2.09 -11.78 6.04
CA GLY A 99 1.96 -13.16 6.51
C GLY A 99 3.32 -13.86 6.62
N ASN A 100 3.49 -14.96 5.89
CA ASN A 100 4.75 -15.73 5.83
C ASN A 100 5.68 -15.34 4.67
N MET A 101 5.32 -14.31 3.89
CA MET A 101 6.14 -13.79 2.78
C MET A 101 7.32 -12.95 3.30
N VAL A 102 8.16 -12.52 2.38
CA VAL A 102 9.32 -11.65 2.63
C VAL A 102 8.98 -10.24 2.13
N ASP A 103 9.24 -9.21 2.94
CA ASP A 103 9.22 -7.82 2.48
C ASP A 103 10.51 -7.54 1.71
N GLY A 104 10.39 -7.30 0.41
CA GLY A 104 11.53 -7.09 -0.48
C GLY A 104 12.43 -5.92 -0.04
N PHE A 105 11.86 -4.85 0.53
CA PHE A 105 12.66 -3.77 1.08
C PHE A 105 13.51 -4.21 2.27
N LYS A 106 12.97 -5.06 3.15
CA LYS A 106 13.74 -5.57 4.30
C LYS A 106 14.83 -6.54 3.88
N GLU A 107 14.63 -7.28 2.78
CA GLU A 107 15.61 -8.26 2.30
C GLU A 107 16.75 -7.61 1.54
N CYS A 108 16.46 -6.70 0.61
CA CYS A 108 17.47 -6.19 -0.31
C CYS A 108 17.38 -4.67 -0.58
N GLY A 109 16.53 -3.94 0.15
CA GLY A 109 16.52 -2.48 0.17
C GLY A 109 17.56 -1.91 1.14
N SER A 110 17.77 -0.60 1.09
CA SER A 110 18.70 0.10 1.97
C SER A 110 18.22 1.49 2.34
N GLY A 111 18.66 1.99 3.49
CA GLY A 111 18.42 3.34 3.97
C GLY A 111 16.96 3.58 4.39
N TRP A 112 16.54 4.84 4.31
CA TRP A 112 15.17 5.27 4.60
C TRP A 112 14.39 5.39 3.30
N MET A 113 13.35 4.56 3.14
CA MET A 113 12.51 4.57 1.94
C MET A 113 11.15 5.22 2.24
N ARG A 114 10.82 6.19 1.41
CA ARG A 114 9.46 6.72 1.27
C ARG A 114 8.93 6.35 -0.11
N THR A 115 7.65 6.08 -0.22
CA THR A 115 6.99 5.84 -1.51
C THR A 115 5.89 6.86 -1.78
N PHE A 116 5.43 7.58 -0.76
CA PHE A 116 4.45 8.66 -0.87
C PHE A 116 5.05 10.01 -0.49
N ARG A 117 4.80 11.05 -1.31
CA ARG A 117 5.31 12.42 -1.17
C ARG A 117 4.24 13.43 -0.78
N GLY A 118 2.99 13.00 -0.62
CA GLY A 118 1.87 13.88 -0.33
C GLY A 118 2.02 14.61 1.01
N GLY A 119 2.02 15.94 0.98
CA GLY A 119 2.15 16.80 2.16
C GLY A 119 3.53 16.73 2.82
N LYS A 120 3.58 16.93 4.15
CA LYS A 120 4.82 16.87 4.95
C LYS A 120 5.20 15.44 5.37
N LYS A 121 4.48 14.41 4.92
CA LYS A 121 4.67 13.02 5.34
C LYS A 121 5.52 12.27 4.34
N ALA A 122 6.64 11.74 4.80
CA ALA A 122 7.48 10.82 4.04
C ALA A 122 7.22 9.41 4.55
N VAL A 123 6.27 8.69 3.95
CA VAL A 123 5.85 7.36 4.40
C VAL A 123 6.04 6.32 3.29
N ARG A 124 6.28 5.08 3.69
CA ARG A 124 6.27 3.93 2.80
C ARG A 124 4.89 3.26 2.92
N ILE A 125 4.12 3.29 1.85
CA ILE A 125 2.78 2.70 1.75
C ILE A 125 2.64 1.80 0.52
N ASP A 126 3.63 1.82 -0.37
CA ASP A 126 3.75 0.93 -1.51
C ASP A 126 4.78 -0.17 -1.20
N TYR A 127 4.43 -1.40 -1.52
CA TYR A 127 5.20 -2.58 -1.13
C TYR A 127 5.36 -3.55 -2.29
N ILE A 128 6.43 -4.35 -2.24
CA ILE A 128 6.57 -5.59 -2.98
C ILE A 128 6.96 -6.67 -1.97
N PHE A 129 6.06 -7.60 -1.73
CA PHE A 129 6.30 -8.81 -0.95
C PHE A 129 6.44 -10.00 -1.90
N HIS A 130 7.24 -10.98 -1.53
CA HIS A 130 7.42 -12.18 -2.34
C HIS A 130 7.45 -13.44 -1.48
N ASP A 131 7.11 -14.56 -2.10
CA ASP A 131 7.23 -15.88 -1.50
C ASP A 131 8.70 -16.19 -1.18
N LYS A 132 8.95 -16.99 -0.14
CA LYS A 132 10.28 -17.46 0.25
C LYS A 132 10.96 -18.34 -0.80
N ALA A 133 10.21 -18.89 -1.75
CA ALA A 133 10.74 -19.60 -2.90
C ALA A 133 11.44 -18.69 -3.92
N LEU A 134 11.25 -17.37 -3.79
CA LEU A 134 11.91 -16.34 -4.59
C LEU A 134 12.97 -15.65 -3.73
N LYS A 135 14.02 -15.10 -4.37
CA LYS A 135 15.06 -14.35 -3.70
C LYS A 135 15.13 -12.92 -4.21
N GLY A 136 15.03 -11.95 -3.31
CA GLY A 136 15.23 -10.53 -3.63
C GLY A 136 16.68 -10.24 -3.97
N MET A 137 16.91 -9.50 -5.04
CA MET A 137 18.24 -9.14 -5.52
C MET A 137 18.52 -7.65 -5.36
N THR A 138 17.55 -6.82 -5.69
CA THR A 138 17.63 -5.36 -5.58
C THR A 138 16.25 -4.79 -5.31
N TYR A 139 16.18 -3.70 -4.54
CA TYR A 139 14.96 -2.95 -4.24
C TYR A 139 15.28 -1.47 -4.20
N TYR A 140 14.59 -0.66 -5.00
CA TYR A 140 14.85 0.78 -5.08
C TYR A 140 13.62 1.56 -5.54
N THR A 141 13.64 2.87 -5.36
CA THR A 141 12.68 3.82 -5.92
C THR A 141 13.39 4.75 -6.92
N SER A 142 12.63 5.42 -7.78
CA SER A 142 13.13 6.43 -8.71
C SER A 142 12.42 7.76 -8.46
N ASP A 143 13.15 8.87 -8.54
CA ASP A 143 12.61 10.23 -8.41
C ASP A 143 11.88 10.68 -9.68
N LEU A 144 10.70 10.10 -9.93
CA LEU A 144 9.80 10.56 -10.98
C LEU A 144 8.86 11.64 -10.43
N THR A 145 8.62 12.70 -11.20
CA THR A 145 7.95 13.92 -10.70
C THR A 145 6.48 14.05 -11.11
N TYR A 146 5.96 13.13 -11.91
CA TYR A 146 4.59 13.16 -12.43
C TYR A 146 3.55 12.47 -11.52
N SER A 147 3.95 11.97 -10.37
CA SER A 147 3.07 11.35 -9.37
C SER A 147 3.47 11.80 -7.97
N ASP A 148 2.53 11.80 -7.04
CA ASP A 148 2.77 11.94 -5.60
C ASP A 148 3.25 10.63 -4.96
N HIS A 149 3.23 9.52 -5.71
CA HIS A 149 3.92 8.28 -5.37
C HIS A 149 5.24 8.13 -6.13
N LEU A 150 6.23 7.53 -5.46
CA LEU A 150 7.47 7.07 -6.08
C LEU A 150 7.28 5.63 -6.56
N PRO A 151 7.64 5.30 -7.80
CA PRO A 151 7.60 3.93 -8.26
C PRO A 151 8.60 3.07 -7.50
N VAL A 152 8.19 1.86 -7.18
CA VAL A 152 9.01 0.86 -6.49
C VAL A 152 9.42 -0.22 -7.49
N PHE A 153 10.70 -0.53 -7.51
CA PHE A 153 11.28 -1.55 -8.37
C PHE A 153 11.95 -2.64 -7.53
N MET A 154 11.74 -3.88 -7.94
CA MET A 154 12.42 -5.02 -7.34
C MET A 154 12.86 -6.00 -8.42
N LYS A 155 14.07 -6.51 -8.29
CA LYS A 155 14.53 -7.67 -9.06
C LYS A 155 14.49 -8.90 -8.15
N VAL A 156 13.87 -9.97 -8.64
CA VAL A 156 13.84 -11.27 -7.96
C VAL A 156 14.51 -12.33 -8.83
N SER A 157 15.06 -13.35 -8.18
CA SER A 157 15.50 -14.59 -8.83
C SER A 157 14.69 -15.76 -8.28
N MET A 158 14.58 -16.78 -9.10
CA MET A 158 13.97 -18.08 -8.77
C MET A 158 15.06 -19.12 -8.61
#